data_e2adb51316370abe43373a7a9d5fd668
#
_entry.id   e2adb51316370abe43373a7a9d5fd668
#
_cell.length_a   1.000
_cell.length_b   1.000
_cell.length_c   1.000
_cell.angle_alpha   90.00
_cell.angle_beta   90.00
_cell.angle_gamma   90.00
#
_symmetry.space_group_name_H-M   'P 1'
#
loop_
_entity.id
_entity.type
_entity.pdbx_description
1 polymer ?
#
loop_
_entity_poly.entity_id
_entity_poly.type
_entity_poly.pdbx_seq_one_letter_code
_entity_poly.pdbx_strand_id
1 'polypeptide(L)'
;MNPSHPVTEAGEKAVAAASSPSPAPSNFVRDIILEDLKTNKHNGRVQTRFPPEPNGYLHIGHAKAICIDFGLADEFGGHTNLRFDDTNPEKEETEYVESIKADVNWLGFQWDGLFYASDYFDQLYDWAIKLIQDGKAYVDDLTAEEIRRHRGTLTEPGKDSPYRNRSVEENLNLFARMRGGEFPDGARVLRAKVDMASPNLNLRDPVMYRILHAEHHRTGNKWCIYPMYDYAHGQSDSIERVTHSICTLEFEDHRPLYNWFIQQLGIFPSRQIEFDRLNLTYTLLSKRKLLQVVQEGRVSGWDDPRMPTLGGIRRRGYTPEAVRNFCGAIGVSKTTGVIELAMLEHFVREDLNKRAPRVMAVLRPLKVVIENYPDNQVEEMDAVNNPEDASAGTRKVPFARVLYIEQDDFREVPPKGYFRLSPGREVRLRYGYFITCRSVVKNEKGEVVEVHCTYDPATHGGNAPDGRKVKSTIHWVTAAHAVDAEVRIYENVFNKENPGDVKEGQDFTANLNPQSLEVIAEAKLEPLLANAAVGSRYQFERLGYFCVDPDSKAGRPVFNRTVALKDTWAKVEKKQGAKG
;
A
#
# COMPACT_ATOMS: atom_id res chain seq x y z
N MET A 1 47.12 6.45 66.13
CA MET A 1 47.85 6.51 64.83
C MET A 1 47.06 5.67 63.83
N ASN A 2 46.43 6.33 62.91
CA ASN A 2 45.69 5.76 61.86
C ASN A 2 46.57 5.71 60.57
N PRO A 3 46.35 4.76 59.67
CA PRO A 3 46.38 5.14 58.27
C PRO A 3 45.13 4.72 57.53
N SER A 4 44.59 5.72 56.90
CA SER A 4 43.51 5.74 55.92
C SER A 4 43.79 4.88 54.71
N HIS A 5 42.81 4.10 54.27
CA HIS A 5 42.76 3.51 52.92
C HIS A 5 41.91 4.40 51.98
N PRO A 6 42.31 4.56 50.74
CA PRO A 6 41.54 5.34 49.78
C PRO A 6 40.36 4.54 49.17
N VAL A 7 39.23 5.21 49.07
CA VAL A 7 38.05 4.76 48.36
C VAL A 7 38.31 4.88 46.86
N THR A 8 38.16 3.77 46.14
CA THR A 8 38.19 3.76 44.68
C THR A 8 36.84 4.26 44.13
N GLU A 9 36.90 5.31 43.33
CA GLU A 9 35.80 5.85 42.55
C GLU A 9 35.25 4.80 41.59
N ALA A 10 33.93 4.58 41.70
CA ALA A 10 33.18 3.80 40.75
C ALA A 10 32.97 4.62 39.47
N GLY A 11 33.41 4.08 38.35
CA GLY A 11 33.30 4.72 37.05
C GLY A 11 31.84 4.96 36.65
N GLU A 12 31.52 6.19 36.33
CA GLU A 12 30.29 6.61 35.67
C GLU A 12 30.22 5.94 34.30
N LYS A 13 29.18 5.10 34.12
CA LYS A 13 28.79 4.62 32.81
C LYS A 13 28.21 5.80 32.01
N ALA A 14 28.90 6.16 30.95
CA ALA A 14 28.42 7.11 29.97
C ALA A 14 27.02 6.67 29.46
N VAL A 15 26.02 7.46 29.79
CA VAL A 15 24.69 7.38 29.17
C VAL A 15 24.87 7.76 27.71
N ALA A 16 24.61 6.82 26.81
CA ALA A 16 24.60 7.06 25.37
C ALA A 16 23.62 8.19 25.08
N ALA A 17 24.12 9.28 24.50
CA ALA A 17 23.32 10.40 24.05
C ALA A 17 22.24 9.88 23.10
N ALA A 18 20.98 10.10 23.46
CA ALA A 18 19.85 9.88 22.56
C ALA A 18 20.08 10.72 21.30
N SER A 19 20.16 10.07 20.15
CA SER A 19 20.20 10.74 18.86
C SER A 19 19.04 11.73 18.78
N SER A 20 19.32 12.99 18.47
CA SER A 20 18.31 14.00 18.16
C SER A 20 17.36 13.43 17.11
N PRO A 21 16.03 13.60 17.26
CA PRO A 21 15.08 13.13 16.27
C PRO A 21 15.41 13.77 14.93
N SER A 22 15.48 12.97 13.88
CA SER A 22 15.62 13.45 12.51
C SER A 22 14.56 14.52 12.25
N PRO A 23 14.89 15.63 11.56
CA PRO A 23 13.91 16.65 11.25
C PRO A 23 12.72 16.00 10.53
N ALA A 24 11.49 16.37 10.93
CA ALA A 24 10.28 15.90 10.28
C ALA A 24 10.37 16.12 8.77
N PRO A 25 9.96 15.17 7.93
CA PRO A 25 10.03 15.31 6.48
C PRO A 25 9.26 16.56 6.04
N SER A 26 9.77 17.26 5.03
CA SER A 26 9.17 18.49 4.56
C SER A 26 7.77 18.23 3.98
N ASN A 27 6.81 19.08 4.29
CA ASN A 27 5.47 19.04 3.76
C ASN A 27 5.02 20.47 3.42
N PHE A 28 5.29 20.88 2.19
CA PHE A 28 4.96 22.25 1.74
C PHE A 28 3.45 22.49 1.68
N VAL A 29 2.61 21.47 1.56
CA VAL A 29 1.13 21.61 1.61
C VAL A 29 0.72 22.02 3.02
N ARG A 30 1.33 21.40 4.04
CA ARG A 30 1.17 21.80 5.44
C ARG A 30 1.56 23.26 5.67
N ASP A 31 2.67 23.71 5.07
CA ASP A 31 3.13 25.09 5.19
C ASP A 31 2.15 26.09 4.54
N ILE A 32 1.56 25.71 3.40
CA ILE A 32 0.50 26.49 2.75
C ILE A 32 -0.73 26.63 3.66
N ILE A 33 -1.19 25.53 4.27
CA ILE A 33 -2.34 25.55 5.19
C ILE A 33 -2.04 26.46 6.40
N LEU A 34 -0.84 26.34 6.99
CA LEU A 34 -0.41 27.19 8.11
C LEU A 34 -0.43 28.67 7.73
N GLU A 35 0.03 29.02 6.55
CA GLU A 35 0.02 30.41 6.09
C GLU A 35 -1.41 30.92 5.82
N ASP A 36 -2.26 30.10 5.20
CA ASP A 36 -3.67 30.43 4.95
C ASP A 36 -4.46 30.56 6.28
N LEU A 37 -4.11 29.81 7.33
CA LEU A 37 -4.66 29.97 8.68
C LEU A 37 -4.18 31.26 9.37
N LYS A 38 -2.88 31.60 9.30
CA LYS A 38 -2.32 32.84 9.85
C LYS A 38 -2.94 34.08 9.24
N THR A 39 -3.17 34.03 7.93
CA THR A 39 -3.78 35.16 7.19
C THR A 39 -5.31 35.17 7.26
N ASN A 40 -5.90 34.19 7.92
CA ASN A 40 -7.36 33.96 8.02
C ASN A 40 -8.06 33.94 6.65
N LYS A 41 -7.38 33.45 5.62
CA LYS A 41 -7.84 33.49 4.23
C LYS A 41 -9.17 32.77 4.01
N HIS A 42 -9.43 31.69 4.72
CA HIS A 42 -10.65 30.89 4.62
C HIS A 42 -11.50 30.94 5.91
N ASN A 43 -11.39 32.02 6.70
CA ASN A 43 -12.04 32.17 8.00
C ASN A 43 -11.73 31.01 8.96
N GLY A 44 -10.46 30.61 9.00
CA GLY A 44 -9.96 29.52 9.86
C GLY A 44 -10.38 28.11 9.41
N ARG A 45 -11.03 27.96 8.25
CA ARG A 45 -11.47 26.66 7.75
C ARG A 45 -10.37 25.93 6.98
N VAL A 46 -10.26 24.63 7.23
CA VAL A 46 -9.50 23.68 6.41
C VAL A 46 -10.49 22.64 5.92
N GLN A 47 -10.70 22.60 4.62
CA GLN A 47 -11.57 21.64 3.94
C GLN A 47 -10.80 21.03 2.80
N THR A 48 -10.58 19.72 2.86
CA THR A 48 -9.96 18.92 1.81
C THR A 48 -10.98 17.94 1.21
N ARG A 49 -10.58 17.17 0.22
CA ARG A 49 -11.37 16.08 -0.32
C ARG A 49 -10.45 15.04 -1.00
N PHE A 50 -10.85 13.78 -0.96
CA PHE A 50 -10.30 12.72 -1.79
C PHE A 50 -11.29 12.40 -2.91
N PRO A 51 -10.95 12.67 -4.21
CA PRO A 51 -11.90 12.59 -5.32
C PRO A 51 -11.60 11.41 -6.27
N PRO A 52 -11.70 10.14 -5.85
CA PRO A 52 -11.41 9.03 -6.74
C PRO A 52 -12.47 8.86 -7.84
N GLU A 53 -12.05 8.52 -9.07
CA GLU A 53 -12.95 7.95 -10.06
C GLU A 53 -13.33 6.52 -9.64
N PRO A 54 -14.65 6.15 -9.63
CA PRO A 54 -15.07 4.79 -9.24
C PRO A 54 -14.90 3.80 -10.41
N ASN A 55 -13.70 3.70 -10.95
CA ASN A 55 -13.36 2.93 -12.15
C ASN A 55 -12.26 1.88 -11.92
N GLY A 56 -11.89 1.58 -10.68
CA GLY A 56 -10.87 0.59 -10.32
C GLY A 56 -10.50 0.61 -8.85
N TYR A 57 -9.72 -0.40 -8.46
CA TYR A 57 -9.23 -0.56 -7.10
C TYR A 57 -8.12 0.42 -6.75
N LEU A 58 -8.10 0.89 -5.51
CA LEU A 58 -7.04 1.75 -5.00
C LEU A 58 -5.72 0.97 -4.82
N HIS A 59 -4.62 1.66 -4.98
CA HIS A 59 -3.27 1.14 -4.76
C HIS A 59 -2.49 2.01 -3.76
N ILE A 60 -1.30 1.58 -3.37
CA ILE A 60 -0.44 2.28 -2.39
C ILE A 60 -0.19 3.75 -2.75
N GLY A 61 -0.20 4.12 -4.03
CA GLY A 61 -0.09 5.52 -4.46
C GLY A 61 -1.28 6.37 -4.02
N HIS A 62 -2.50 5.80 -4.03
CA HIS A 62 -3.69 6.47 -3.51
C HIS A 62 -3.65 6.58 -1.98
N ALA A 63 -3.03 5.61 -1.26
CA ALA A 63 -2.85 5.72 0.18
C ALA A 63 -2.06 6.98 0.56
N LYS A 64 -1.04 7.36 -0.22
CA LYS A 64 -0.31 8.63 -0.01
C LYS A 64 -1.24 9.84 -0.10
N ALA A 65 -2.09 9.91 -1.15
CA ALA A 65 -3.06 10.99 -1.32
C ALA A 65 -4.07 11.03 -0.16
N ILE A 66 -4.64 9.88 0.21
CA ILE A 66 -5.57 9.75 1.33
C ILE A 66 -4.92 10.25 2.64
N CYS A 67 -3.68 9.80 2.93
CA CYS A 67 -2.96 10.24 4.13
C CYS A 67 -2.68 11.75 4.14
N ILE A 68 -2.49 12.38 2.98
CA ILE A 68 -2.30 13.82 2.88
C ILE A 68 -3.62 14.56 3.07
N ASP A 69 -4.68 14.18 2.33
CA ASP A 69 -5.98 14.86 2.37
C ASP A 69 -6.60 14.77 3.77
N PHE A 70 -6.74 13.55 4.31
CA PHE A 70 -7.35 13.32 5.61
C PHE A 70 -6.42 13.73 6.76
N GLY A 71 -5.14 13.34 6.69
CA GLY A 71 -4.19 13.61 7.77
C GLY A 71 -3.94 15.09 8.00
N LEU A 72 -3.89 15.93 6.95
CA LEU A 72 -3.75 17.37 7.11
C LEU A 72 -5.04 18.02 7.64
N ALA A 73 -6.21 17.56 7.19
CA ALA A 73 -7.46 18.06 7.76
C ALA A 73 -7.55 17.73 9.25
N ASP A 74 -7.30 16.48 9.63
CA ASP A 74 -7.28 16.05 11.04
C ASP A 74 -6.30 16.87 11.89
N GLU A 75 -5.07 17.10 11.38
CA GLU A 75 -4.03 17.87 12.08
C GLU A 75 -4.50 19.30 12.42
N PHE A 76 -5.27 19.91 11.53
CA PHE A 76 -5.74 21.30 11.69
C PHE A 76 -7.19 21.43 12.16
N GLY A 77 -7.81 20.31 12.62
CA GLY A 77 -9.21 20.30 13.07
C GLY A 77 -10.20 20.66 11.95
N GLY A 78 -9.84 20.35 10.73
CA GLY A 78 -10.64 20.55 9.52
C GLY A 78 -11.52 19.36 9.15
N HIS A 79 -12.00 19.33 7.91
CA HIS A 79 -12.90 18.32 7.38
C HIS A 79 -12.38 17.78 6.06
N THR A 80 -12.70 16.51 5.77
CA THR A 80 -12.38 15.87 4.49
C THR A 80 -13.61 15.19 3.90
N ASN A 81 -13.93 15.53 2.65
CA ASN A 81 -14.96 14.85 1.89
C ASN A 81 -14.40 13.68 1.09
N LEU A 82 -15.19 12.62 0.96
CA LEU A 82 -15.02 11.60 -0.07
C LEU A 82 -15.97 11.94 -1.21
N ARG A 83 -15.45 12.34 -2.37
CA ARG A 83 -16.27 12.64 -3.55
C ARG A 83 -15.90 11.71 -4.68
N PHE A 84 -16.82 10.89 -5.10
CA PHE A 84 -16.64 10.10 -6.32
C PHE A 84 -16.76 10.99 -7.55
N ASP A 85 -15.69 11.01 -8.37
CA ASP A 85 -15.70 11.71 -9.65
C ASP A 85 -16.31 10.79 -10.72
N ASP A 86 -17.63 10.69 -10.69
CA ASP A 86 -18.45 9.83 -11.54
C ASP A 86 -19.01 10.59 -12.76
N THR A 87 -18.13 11.25 -13.52
CA THR A 87 -18.50 12.02 -14.72
C THR A 87 -18.53 11.18 -15.99
N ASN A 88 -18.04 9.94 -15.97
CA ASN A 88 -17.91 9.06 -17.13
C ASN A 88 -18.76 7.79 -17.00
N PRO A 89 -19.98 7.73 -17.58
CA PRO A 89 -20.92 6.63 -17.37
C PRO A 89 -20.45 5.25 -17.83
N GLU A 90 -19.46 5.17 -18.75
CA GLU A 90 -19.03 3.89 -19.34
C GLU A 90 -18.05 3.10 -18.46
N LYS A 91 -17.54 3.68 -17.38
CA LYS A 91 -16.40 3.11 -16.64
C LYS A 91 -16.66 2.96 -15.14
N GLU A 92 -17.83 3.33 -14.68
CA GLU A 92 -18.13 3.48 -13.25
C GLU A 92 -18.97 2.31 -12.76
N GLU A 93 -18.51 1.64 -11.71
CA GLU A 93 -19.18 0.46 -11.15
C GLU A 93 -19.31 0.60 -9.63
N THR A 94 -20.47 0.17 -9.11
CA THR A 94 -20.78 0.19 -7.67
C THR A 94 -19.77 -0.62 -6.85
N GLU A 95 -19.19 -1.67 -7.41
CA GLU A 95 -18.17 -2.49 -6.77
C GLU A 95 -16.95 -1.64 -6.39
N TYR A 96 -16.49 -0.77 -7.29
CA TYR A 96 -15.35 0.11 -7.00
C TYR A 96 -15.68 1.16 -5.92
N VAL A 97 -16.91 1.69 -5.93
CA VAL A 97 -17.37 2.61 -4.88
C VAL A 97 -17.25 1.96 -3.50
N GLU A 98 -17.76 0.75 -3.32
CA GLU A 98 -17.71 0.05 -2.04
C GLU A 98 -16.27 -0.35 -1.65
N SER A 99 -15.47 -0.79 -2.61
CA SER A 99 -14.05 -1.08 -2.39
C SER A 99 -13.27 0.16 -1.91
N ILE A 100 -13.48 1.32 -2.54
CA ILE A 100 -12.83 2.57 -2.17
C ILE A 100 -13.21 3.00 -0.76
N LYS A 101 -14.50 2.93 -0.40
CA LYS A 101 -14.96 3.20 0.98
C LYS A 101 -14.30 2.28 2.00
N ALA A 102 -14.26 0.98 1.69
CA ALA A 102 -13.61 -0.01 2.55
C ALA A 102 -12.11 0.26 2.73
N ASP A 103 -11.43 0.71 1.70
CA ASP A 103 -10.00 1.01 1.72
C ASP A 103 -9.68 2.29 2.53
N VAL A 104 -10.49 3.35 2.40
CA VAL A 104 -10.36 4.57 3.23
C VAL A 104 -10.59 4.24 4.71
N ASN A 105 -11.65 3.48 5.02
CA ASN A 105 -11.93 3.03 6.38
C ASN A 105 -10.82 2.11 6.92
N TRP A 106 -10.28 1.21 6.10
CA TRP A 106 -9.16 0.35 6.50
C TRP A 106 -7.91 1.15 6.85
N LEU A 107 -7.63 2.24 6.12
CA LEU A 107 -6.54 3.15 6.46
C LEU A 107 -6.79 3.92 7.78
N GLY A 108 -7.98 3.79 8.39
CA GLY A 108 -8.33 4.42 9.66
C GLY A 108 -8.90 5.82 9.53
N PHE A 109 -9.31 6.22 8.34
CA PHE A 109 -9.92 7.53 8.08
C PHE A 109 -11.44 7.41 7.89
N GLN A 110 -12.13 8.48 8.24
CA GLN A 110 -13.56 8.65 8.01
C GLN A 110 -13.78 10.00 7.33
N TRP A 111 -14.68 10.03 6.36
CA TRP A 111 -15.06 11.26 5.67
C TRP A 111 -16.19 11.98 6.40
N ASP A 112 -16.18 13.32 6.32
CA ASP A 112 -17.26 14.16 6.87
C ASP A 112 -18.47 14.21 5.94
N GLY A 113 -18.22 14.27 4.63
CA GLY A 113 -19.26 14.25 3.59
C GLY A 113 -18.96 13.21 2.51
N LEU A 114 -20.04 12.56 2.02
CA LEU A 114 -19.98 11.64 0.88
C LEU A 114 -20.74 12.26 -0.28
N PHE A 115 -20.05 12.54 -1.38
CA PHE A 115 -20.58 13.20 -2.55
C PHE A 115 -20.22 12.48 -3.84
N TYR A 116 -20.94 12.84 -4.91
CA TYR A 116 -20.70 12.36 -6.26
C TYR A 116 -20.71 13.57 -7.20
N ALA A 117 -19.85 13.59 -8.20
CA ALA A 117 -19.88 14.64 -9.22
C ALA A 117 -21.23 14.69 -9.94
N SER A 118 -21.89 13.53 -10.09
CA SER A 118 -23.25 13.43 -10.66
C SER A 118 -24.34 14.11 -9.83
N ASP A 119 -24.13 14.37 -8.54
CA ASP A 119 -25.06 15.15 -7.70
C ASP A 119 -25.15 16.61 -8.19
N TYR A 120 -24.13 17.09 -8.89
CA TYR A 120 -23.97 18.47 -9.33
C TYR A 120 -24.26 18.68 -10.81
N PHE A 121 -24.71 17.67 -11.56
CA PHE A 121 -24.91 17.77 -13.01
C PHE A 121 -25.89 18.87 -13.42
N ASP A 122 -26.96 19.08 -12.67
CA ASP A 122 -27.91 20.16 -12.94
C ASP A 122 -27.23 21.54 -12.74
N GLN A 123 -26.47 21.74 -11.65
CA GLN A 123 -25.74 23.00 -11.38
C GLN A 123 -24.60 23.23 -12.39
N LEU A 124 -23.89 22.18 -12.77
CA LEU A 124 -22.84 22.27 -13.80
C LEU A 124 -23.44 22.66 -15.15
N TYR A 125 -24.62 22.15 -15.49
CA TYR A 125 -25.33 22.52 -16.70
C TYR A 125 -25.74 24.01 -16.69
N ASP A 126 -26.29 24.50 -15.57
CA ASP A 126 -26.65 25.91 -15.41
C ASP A 126 -25.43 26.84 -15.53
N TRP A 127 -24.29 26.44 -14.97
CA TRP A 127 -23.05 27.20 -15.12
C TRP A 127 -22.49 27.15 -16.55
N ALA A 128 -22.68 26.07 -17.29
CA ALA A 128 -22.35 26.03 -18.70
C ALA A 128 -23.23 26.99 -19.52
N ILE A 129 -24.53 27.06 -19.24
CA ILE A 129 -25.44 28.07 -19.83
C ILE A 129 -24.94 29.50 -19.54
N LYS A 130 -24.54 29.76 -18.28
CA LYS A 130 -23.99 31.09 -17.91
C LYS A 130 -22.74 31.40 -18.73
N LEU A 131 -21.81 30.46 -18.88
CA LEU A 131 -20.60 30.70 -19.69
C LEU A 131 -20.92 30.95 -21.17
N ILE A 132 -21.96 30.31 -21.72
CA ILE A 132 -22.44 30.61 -23.08
C ILE A 132 -23.01 32.05 -23.15
N GLN A 133 -23.85 32.42 -22.18
CA GLN A 133 -24.46 33.78 -22.09
C GLN A 133 -23.39 34.88 -21.98
N ASP A 134 -22.31 34.58 -21.24
CA ASP A 134 -21.16 35.49 -21.07
C ASP A 134 -20.21 35.48 -22.28
N GLY A 135 -20.52 34.73 -23.35
CA GLY A 135 -19.68 34.57 -24.54
C GLY A 135 -18.35 33.84 -24.26
N LYS A 136 -18.31 33.01 -23.20
CA LYS A 136 -17.13 32.25 -22.74
C LYS A 136 -17.18 30.76 -23.10
N ALA A 137 -18.24 30.31 -23.77
CA ALA A 137 -18.36 28.95 -24.29
C ALA A 137 -19.13 28.95 -25.62
N TYR A 138 -18.87 27.93 -26.43
CA TYR A 138 -19.53 27.74 -27.73
C TYR A 138 -19.70 26.28 -28.06
N VAL A 139 -20.73 25.93 -28.83
CA VAL A 139 -20.94 24.61 -29.38
C VAL A 139 -20.11 24.45 -30.64
N ASP A 140 -19.32 23.37 -30.69
CA ASP A 140 -18.43 23.05 -31.80
C ASP A 140 -18.89 21.77 -32.50
N ASP A 141 -18.99 21.82 -33.82
CA ASP A 141 -19.39 20.68 -34.65
C ASP A 141 -18.18 19.91 -35.21
N LEU A 142 -16.95 20.28 -34.82
CA LEU A 142 -15.74 19.56 -35.19
C LEU A 142 -15.69 18.19 -34.50
N THR A 143 -15.27 17.19 -35.24
CA THR A 143 -14.98 15.85 -34.68
C THR A 143 -13.79 15.91 -33.72
N ALA A 144 -13.65 14.89 -32.88
CA ALA A 144 -12.52 14.79 -31.93
C ALA A 144 -11.16 14.84 -32.66
N GLU A 145 -11.04 14.29 -33.87
CA GLU A 145 -9.82 14.34 -34.67
C GLU A 145 -9.55 15.76 -35.20
N GLU A 146 -10.57 16.45 -35.70
CA GLU A 146 -10.45 17.85 -36.14
C GLU A 146 -10.11 18.78 -34.99
N ILE A 147 -10.74 18.62 -33.83
CA ILE A 147 -10.40 19.38 -32.61
C ILE A 147 -8.93 19.16 -32.27
N ARG A 148 -8.43 17.91 -32.33
CA ARG A 148 -7.01 17.62 -32.09
C ARG A 148 -6.09 18.35 -33.08
N ARG A 149 -6.44 18.35 -34.37
CA ARG A 149 -5.68 19.08 -35.40
C ARG A 149 -5.72 20.59 -35.17
N HIS A 150 -6.91 21.17 -34.86
CA HIS A 150 -7.06 22.59 -34.58
C HIS A 150 -6.32 23.03 -33.31
N ARG A 151 -6.25 22.16 -32.29
CA ARG A 151 -5.51 22.45 -31.05
C ARG A 151 -4.01 22.68 -31.28
N GLY A 152 -3.43 22.13 -32.34
CA GLY A 152 -2.00 22.23 -32.63
C GLY A 152 -1.13 21.36 -31.71
N THR A 153 0.14 21.75 -31.61
CA THR A 153 1.17 21.01 -30.84
C THR A 153 1.80 21.92 -29.78
N LEU A 154 2.76 21.39 -29.02
CA LEU A 154 3.53 22.22 -28.07
C LEU A 154 4.35 23.32 -28.75
N THR A 155 4.73 23.12 -30.01
CA THR A 155 5.56 24.03 -30.81
C THR A 155 4.75 24.86 -31.80
N GLU A 156 3.51 24.47 -32.09
CA GLU A 156 2.62 25.17 -33.03
C GLU A 156 1.37 25.64 -32.30
N PRO A 157 0.97 26.92 -32.45
CA PRO A 157 -0.26 27.43 -31.86
C PRO A 157 -1.49 26.73 -32.46
N GLY A 158 -2.59 26.73 -31.73
CA GLY A 158 -3.86 26.26 -32.24
C GLY A 158 -4.48 27.22 -33.25
N LYS A 159 -5.50 26.73 -33.96
CA LYS A 159 -6.33 27.48 -34.89
C LYS A 159 -7.76 27.54 -34.36
N ASP A 160 -8.39 28.68 -34.51
CA ASP A 160 -9.79 28.84 -34.14
C ASP A 160 -10.67 27.84 -34.90
N SER A 161 -11.67 27.30 -34.22
CA SER A 161 -12.74 26.56 -34.86
C SER A 161 -13.58 27.51 -35.72
N PRO A 162 -14.09 27.08 -36.89
CA PRO A 162 -15.05 27.88 -37.68
C PRO A 162 -16.33 28.20 -36.90
N TYR A 163 -16.62 27.45 -35.84
CA TYR A 163 -17.81 27.61 -35.01
C TYR A 163 -17.58 28.46 -33.76
N ARG A 164 -16.36 28.91 -33.51
CA ARG A 164 -15.96 29.65 -32.31
C ARG A 164 -16.71 31.00 -32.12
N ASN A 165 -17.18 31.57 -33.20
CA ASN A 165 -17.84 32.87 -33.20
C ASN A 165 -19.35 32.79 -33.49
N ARG A 166 -19.98 31.63 -33.24
CA ARG A 166 -21.45 31.49 -33.24
C ARG A 166 -22.08 32.49 -32.23
N SER A 167 -23.27 32.96 -32.55
CA SER A 167 -24.02 33.83 -31.63
C SER A 167 -24.35 33.10 -30.32
N VAL A 168 -24.54 33.88 -29.27
CA VAL A 168 -24.97 33.34 -27.97
C VAL A 168 -26.28 32.59 -28.10
N GLU A 169 -27.25 33.13 -28.84
CA GLU A 169 -28.57 32.53 -29.07
C GLU A 169 -28.44 31.18 -29.76
N GLU A 170 -27.64 31.08 -30.82
CA GLU A 170 -27.42 29.82 -31.52
C GLU A 170 -26.75 28.76 -30.61
N ASN A 171 -25.72 29.15 -29.83
CA ASN A 171 -25.08 28.29 -28.89
C ASN A 171 -26.01 27.77 -27.80
N LEU A 172 -26.88 28.62 -27.22
CA LEU A 172 -27.89 28.22 -26.24
C LEU A 172 -28.88 27.24 -26.84
N ASN A 173 -29.38 27.52 -28.05
CA ASN A 173 -30.30 26.60 -28.76
C ASN A 173 -29.66 25.23 -29.02
N LEU A 174 -28.43 25.21 -29.54
CA LEU A 174 -27.71 23.97 -29.83
C LEU A 174 -27.41 23.18 -28.55
N PHE A 175 -26.99 23.84 -27.48
CA PHE A 175 -26.66 23.18 -26.21
C PHE A 175 -27.93 22.57 -25.57
N ALA A 176 -29.06 23.26 -25.62
CA ALA A 176 -30.36 22.73 -25.18
C ALA A 176 -30.77 21.48 -25.99
N ARG A 177 -30.59 21.49 -27.31
CA ARG A 177 -30.85 20.35 -28.20
C ARG A 177 -29.87 19.19 -27.95
N MET A 178 -28.61 19.47 -27.66
CA MET A 178 -27.63 18.45 -27.20
C MET A 178 -28.18 17.76 -25.91
N ARG A 179 -28.65 18.56 -24.94
CA ARG A 179 -29.24 18.05 -23.69
C ARG A 179 -30.51 17.24 -23.93
N GLY A 180 -31.29 17.61 -24.95
CA GLY A 180 -32.53 16.94 -25.38
C GLY A 180 -32.31 15.65 -26.14
N GLY A 181 -31.05 15.24 -26.41
CA GLY A 181 -30.72 13.98 -27.11
C GLY A 181 -30.98 14.01 -28.63
N GLU A 182 -31.02 15.21 -29.23
CA GLU A 182 -31.32 15.34 -30.66
C GLU A 182 -30.15 14.90 -31.57
N PHE A 183 -28.94 14.90 -31.05
CA PHE A 183 -27.74 14.64 -31.84
C PHE A 183 -27.05 13.34 -31.40
N PRO A 184 -26.47 12.56 -32.35
CA PRO A 184 -25.75 11.35 -32.04
C PRO A 184 -24.44 11.64 -31.30
N ASP A 185 -23.86 10.59 -30.71
CA ASP A 185 -22.56 10.64 -30.01
C ASP A 185 -21.46 11.21 -30.91
N GLY A 186 -20.67 12.10 -30.36
CA GLY A 186 -19.54 12.72 -31.06
C GLY A 186 -19.91 13.77 -32.11
N ALA A 187 -21.21 14.04 -32.35
CA ALA A 187 -21.64 15.03 -33.36
C ALA A 187 -21.31 16.47 -32.95
N ARG A 188 -21.35 16.75 -31.66
CA ARG A 188 -21.09 18.09 -31.11
C ARG A 188 -20.48 18.00 -29.73
N VAL A 189 -19.75 19.04 -29.37
CA VAL A 189 -19.21 19.26 -28.02
C VAL A 189 -19.46 20.71 -27.61
N LEU A 190 -19.52 20.98 -26.30
CA LEU A 190 -19.40 22.33 -25.78
C LEU A 190 -17.95 22.61 -25.42
N ARG A 191 -17.39 23.72 -25.88
CA ARG A 191 -16.01 24.13 -25.58
C ARG A 191 -15.97 25.47 -24.86
N ALA A 192 -15.04 25.59 -23.90
CA ALA A 192 -14.70 26.88 -23.34
C ALA A 192 -13.96 27.74 -24.38
N LYS A 193 -14.26 29.04 -24.38
CA LYS A 193 -13.62 30.02 -25.25
C LYS A 193 -12.51 30.73 -24.46
N VAL A 194 -11.28 30.21 -24.55
CA VAL A 194 -10.13 30.68 -23.76
C VAL A 194 -9.08 31.31 -24.67
N ASP A 195 -8.06 30.56 -25.08
CA ASP A 195 -6.96 31.08 -25.90
C ASP A 195 -6.33 29.99 -26.76
N MET A 196 -6.60 30.00 -28.06
CA MET A 196 -6.05 29.01 -28.99
C MET A 196 -4.55 29.19 -29.27
N ALA A 197 -3.96 30.33 -28.88
CA ALA A 197 -2.53 30.59 -29.00
C ALA A 197 -1.72 30.24 -27.72
N SER A 198 -2.39 29.85 -26.66
CA SER A 198 -1.75 29.53 -25.39
C SER A 198 -0.66 28.49 -25.54
N PRO A 199 0.51 28.63 -24.88
CA PRO A 199 1.52 27.57 -24.80
C PRO A 199 1.03 26.36 -24.04
N ASN A 200 0.05 26.53 -23.13
CA ASN A 200 -0.60 25.44 -22.41
C ASN A 200 -1.76 24.87 -23.24
N LEU A 201 -1.63 23.61 -23.67
CA LEU A 201 -2.63 22.94 -24.50
C LEU A 201 -4.00 22.81 -23.82
N ASN A 202 -4.05 22.79 -22.47
CA ASN A 202 -5.29 22.71 -21.71
C ASN A 202 -6.11 24.01 -21.78
N LEU A 203 -5.50 25.13 -22.15
CA LEU A 203 -6.17 26.43 -22.35
C LEU A 203 -6.62 26.67 -23.79
N ARG A 204 -6.33 25.75 -24.74
CA ARG A 204 -6.72 25.90 -26.14
C ARG A 204 -8.15 25.41 -26.36
N ASP A 205 -9.10 26.21 -25.93
CA ASP A 205 -10.55 25.97 -26.02
C ASP A 205 -10.92 24.51 -25.65
N PRO A 206 -10.75 24.12 -24.38
CA PRO A 206 -11.00 22.75 -23.93
C PRO A 206 -12.49 22.36 -24.04
N VAL A 207 -12.72 21.04 -24.23
CA VAL A 207 -14.08 20.48 -24.22
C VAL A 207 -14.63 20.50 -22.81
N MET A 208 -15.84 21.04 -22.62
CA MET A 208 -16.58 21.09 -21.36
C MET A 208 -17.61 19.94 -21.28
N TYR A 209 -18.37 19.73 -22.36
CA TYR A 209 -19.38 18.67 -22.47
C TYR A 209 -19.24 17.90 -23.77
N ARG A 210 -19.50 16.60 -23.68
CA ARG A 210 -19.65 15.69 -24.84
C ARG A 210 -21.03 15.05 -24.85
N ILE A 211 -21.49 14.66 -26.04
CA ILE A 211 -22.69 13.84 -26.21
C ILE A 211 -22.28 12.38 -26.05
N LEU A 212 -22.98 11.65 -25.18
CA LEU A 212 -22.78 10.22 -24.94
C LEU A 212 -24.09 9.59 -24.46
N HIS A 213 -24.70 8.74 -25.29
CA HIS A 213 -25.92 8.01 -24.94
C HIS A 213 -25.53 6.71 -24.21
N ALA A 214 -25.29 6.82 -22.92
CA ALA A 214 -24.96 5.72 -22.04
C ALA A 214 -25.71 5.85 -20.71
N GLU A 215 -26.10 4.72 -20.13
CA GLU A 215 -26.70 4.68 -18.81
C GLU A 215 -25.66 4.99 -17.74
N HIS A 216 -25.97 5.94 -16.88
CA HIS A 216 -25.10 6.32 -15.76
C HIS A 216 -25.52 5.57 -14.50
N HIS A 217 -24.58 5.02 -13.74
CA HIS A 217 -24.82 4.16 -12.58
C HIS A 217 -25.72 4.78 -11.49
N ARG A 218 -25.83 6.11 -11.41
CA ARG A 218 -26.68 6.82 -10.44
C ARG A 218 -27.82 7.59 -11.08
N THR A 219 -27.60 8.24 -12.21
CA THR A 219 -28.62 9.10 -12.85
C THR A 219 -29.39 8.38 -13.95
N GLY A 220 -29.05 7.11 -14.25
CA GLY A 220 -29.68 6.33 -15.31
C GLY A 220 -29.58 7.04 -16.66
N ASN A 221 -30.72 7.13 -17.36
CA ASN A 221 -30.83 7.76 -18.67
C ASN A 221 -31.28 9.25 -18.61
N LYS A 222 -31.16 9.90 -17.42
CA LYS A 222 -31.57 11.31 -17.29
C LYS A 222 -30.70 12.23 -18.16
N TRP A 223 -29.45 11.87 -18.43
CA TRP A 223 -28.47 12.66 -19.16
C TRP A 223 -28.00 11.92 -20.42
N CYS A 224 -27.77 12.67 -21.49
CA CYS A 224 -27.11 12.22 -22.72
C CYS A 224 -25.95 13.14 -23.12
N ILE A 225 -25.66 14.14 -22.27
CA ILE A 225 -24.43 14.94 -22.33
C ILE A 225 -23.75 14.85 -20.97
N TYR A 226 -22.44 14.73 -20.96
CA TYR A 226 -21.66 14.56 -19.74
C TYR A 226 -20.53 15.58 -19.66
N PRO A 227 -20.31 16.20 -18.48
CA PRO A 227 -19.20 17.13 -18.30
C PRO A 227 -17.86 16.39 -18.36
N MET A 228 -16.87 17.07 -18.93
CA MET A 228 -15.49 16.58 -18.87
C MET A 228 -14.89 16.88 -17.51
N TYR A 229 -13.90 16.06 -17.09
CA TYR A 229 -13.20 16.19 -15.82
C TYR A 229 -12.74 17.63 -15.53
N ASP A 230 -12.02 18.25 -16.47
CA ASP A 230 -11.45 19.59 -16.30
C ASP A 230 -12.51 20.69 -16.07
N TYR A 231 -13.73 20.46 -16.56
CA TYR A 231 -14.86 21.34 -16.29
C TYR A 231 -15.52 21.05 -14.94
N ALA A 232 -15.77 19.78 -14.62
CA ALA A 232 -16.54 19.39 -13.43
C ALA A 232 -15.76 19.56 -12.12
N HIS A 233 -14.46 19.30 -12.14
CA HIS A 233 -13.64 19.14 -10.95
C HIS A 233 -13.55 20.40 -10.08
N GLY A 234 -13.16 21.53 -10.65
CA GLY A 234 -13.04 22.80 -9.93
C GLY A 234 -14.38 23.32 -9.42
N GLN A 235 -15.44 23.12 -10.18
CA GLN A 235 -16.80 23.52 -9.82
C GLN A 235 -17.35 22.66 -8.67
N SER A 236 -17.11 21.35 -8.69
CA SER A 236 -17.47 20.46 -7.59
C SER A 236 -16.73 20.86 -6.30
N ASP A 237 -15.44 21.15 -6.37
CA ASP A 237 -14.66 21.69 -5.23
C ASP A 237 -15.27 22.99 -4.70
N SER A 238 -15.70 23.87 -5.60
CA SER A 238 -16.34 25.13 -5.24
C SER A 238 -17.70 24.95 -4.56
N ILE A 239 -18.55 24.02 -5.04
CA ILE A 239 -19.84 23.70 -4.44
C ILE A 239 -19.64 23.18 -3.00
N GLU A 240 -18.69 22.25 -2.82
CA GLU A 240 -18.35 21.69 -1.52
C GLU A 240 -17.54 22.64 -0.64
N ARG A 241 -17.17 23.81 -1.16
CA ARG A 241 -16.35 24.82 -0.49
C ARG A 241 -15.00 24.27 0.00
N VAL A 242 -14.38 23.40 -0.79
CA VAL A 242 -13.04 22.87 -0.56
C VAL A 242 -12.04 24.04 -0.55
N THR A 243 -11.29 24.19 0.53
CA THR A 243 -10.30 25.27 0.66
C THR A 243 -8.97 24.91 0.01
N HIS A 244 -8.55 23.65 0.19
CA HIS A 244 -7.28 23.11 -0.30
C HIS A 244 -7.58 21.86 -1.14
N SER A 245 -7.59 22.07 -2.45
CA SER A 245 -7.83 21.05 -3.47
C SER A 245 -6.50 20.39 -3.80
N ILE A 246 -6.15 19.33 -3.06
CA ILE A 246 -4.85 18.65 -3.16
C ILE A 246 -4.95 17.57 -4.23
N CYS A 247 -3.97 17.49 -5.15
CA CYS A 247 -3.90 16.50 -6.23
C CYS A 247 -2.45 16.17 -6.62
N THR A 248 -2.25 15.26 -7.56
CA THR A 248 -0.91 14.90 -8.02
C THR A 248 -0.38 15.87 -9.08
N LEU A 249 0.95 15.93 -9.27
CA LEU A 249 1.64 16.78 -10.25
C LEU A 249 1.16 16.59 -11.69
N GLU A 250 0.46 15.52 -11.99
CA GLU A 250 -0.15 15.26 -13.32
C GLU A 250 -1.15 16.36 -13.69
N PHE A 251 -1.71 17.08 -12.71
CA PHE A 251 -2.69 18.15 -12.89
C PHE A 251 -2.09 19.57 -12.80
N GLU A 252 -0.78 19.73 -12.72
CA GLU A 252 -0.16 21.05 -12.63
C GLU A 252 -0.49 21.92 -13.85
N ASP A 253 -0.41 21.36 -15.05
CA ASP A 253 -0.77 22.07 -16.29
C ASP A 253 -2.28 22.31 -16.45
N HIS A 254 -3.12 21.62 -15.67
CA HIS A 254 -4.58 21.82 -15.64
C HIS A 254 -4.99 22.96 -14.70
N ARG A 255 -4.17 23.31 -13.69
CA ARG A 255 -4.48 24.36 -12.71
C ARG A 255 -4.85 25.72 -13.31
N PRO A 256 -4.20 26.21 -14.39
CA PRO A 256 -4.64 27.47 -15.02
C PRO A 256 -6.08 27.41 -15.54
N LEU A 257 -6.52 26.28 -16.07
CA LEU A 257 -7.89 26.08 -16.53
C LEU A 257 -8.88 25.96 -15.36
N TYR A 258 -8.50 25.24 -14.29
CA TYR A 258 -9.25 25.18 -13.04
C TYR A 258 -9.53 26.58 -12.48
N ASN A 259 -8.50 27.41 -12.37
CA ASN A 259 -8.62 28.80 -11.91
C ASN A 259 -9.47 29.66 -12.85
N TRP A 260 -9.36 29.45 -14.17
CA TRP A 260 -10.12 30.17 -15.17
C TRP A 260 -11.63 29.96 -14.99
N PHE A 261 -12.09 28.70 -14.83
CA PHE A 261 -13.50 28.40 -14.61
C PHE A 261 -14.04 29.04 -13.33
N ILE A 262 -13.32 28.90 -12.21
CA ILE A 262 -13.71 29.50 -10.92
C ILE A 262 -13.86 31.00 -11.05
N GLN A 263 -12.90 31.64 -11.71
CA GLN A 263 -12.91 33.10 -11.91
C GLN A 263 -14.05 33.58 -12.84
N GLN A 264 -14.25 32.87 -13.98
CA GLN A 264 -15.30 33.26 -14.94
C GLN A 264 -16.71 33.10 -14.35
N LEU A 265 -16.91 32.09 -13.52
CA LEU A 265 -18.18 31.80 -12.86
C LEU A 265 -18.40 32.68 -11.60
N GLY A 266 -17.33 33.23 -11.01
CA GLY A 266 -17.40 34.00 -9.76
C GLY A 266 -17.83 33.14 -8.56
N ILE A 267 -17.41 31.86 -8.53
CA ILE A 267 -17.76 30.89 -7.51
C ILE A 267 -16.69 30.78 -6.41
N PHE A 268 -16.89 29.91 -5.40
CA PHE A 268 -15.97 29.81 -4.26
C PHE A 268 -14.53 29.54 -4.72
N PRO A 269 -13.52 30.30 -4.27
CA PRO A 269 -12.16 30.25 -4.79
C PRO A 269 -11.36 29.12 -4.12
N SER A 270 -11.69 27.88 -4.42
CA SER A 270 -10.89 26.71 -4.06
C SER A 270 -9.48 26.83 -4.64
N ARG A 271 -8.47 26.36 -3.90
CA ARG A 271 -7.07 26.43 -4.33
C ARG A 271 -6.54 25.05 -4.67
N GLN A 272 -6.21 24.80 -5.93
CA GLN A 272 -5.55 23.58 -6.36
C GLN A 272 -4.06 23.62 -5.97
N ILE A 273 -3.56 22.50 -5.40
CA ILE A 273 -2.19 22.32 -4.92
C ILE A 273 -1.73 20.94 -5.35
N GLU A 274 -0.63 20.86 -6.09
CA GLU A 274 -0.12 19.62 -6.62
C GLU A 274 1.10 19.11 -5.83
N PHE A 275 1.17 17.77 -5.62
CA PHE A 275 2.28 17.09 -4.99
C PHE A 275 2.75 15.91 -5.84
N ASP A 276 3.96 15.40 -5.55
CA ASP A 276 4.56 14.27 -6.25
C ASP A 276 3.79 12.97 -5.99
N ARG A 277 3.54 12.22 -7.07
CA ARG A 277 2.96 10.90 -6.93
C ARG A 277 4.00 9.90 -6.38
N LEU A 278 3.53 8.87 -5.67
CA LEU A 278 4.37 7.79 -5.20
C LEU A 278 4.79 6.88 -6.36
N ASN A 279 6.09 6.67 -6.50
CA ASN A 279 6.67 5.60 -7.31
C ASN A 279 7.51 4.72 -6.40
N LEU A 280 7.37 3.40 -6.54
CA LEU A 280 8.14 2.42 -5.76
C LEU A 280 9.01 1.58 -6.69
N THR A 281 10.20 1.20 -6.22
CA THR A 281 11.02 0.19 -6.90
C THR A 281 10.26 -1.13 -6.98
N TYR A 282 10.52 -1.95 -8.01
CA TYR A 282 9.90 -3.25 -8.26
C TYR A 282 8.36 -3.23 -8.40
N THR A 283 7.76 -2.05 -8.61
CA THR A 283 6.30 -1.88 -8.57
C THR A 283 5.80 -1.07 -9.76
N LEU A 284 4.67 -1.48 -10.33
CA LEU A 284 3.90 -0.69 -11.28
C LEU A 284 2.61 -0.21 -10.64
N LEU A 285 2.25 1.06 -10.85
CA LEU A 285 1.01 1.66 -10.34
C LEU A 285 0.07 2.07 -11.50
N SER A 286 0.39 1.71 -12.73
CA SER A 286 -0.47 1.95 -13.90
C SER A 286 -1.63 0.96 -13.92
N LYS A 287 -2.87 1.44 -13.79
CA LYS A 287 -4.09 0.64 -13.82
C LYS A 287 -4.14 -0.29 -15.05
N ARG A 288 -3.85 0.24 -16.24
CA ARG A 288 -3.85 -0.56 -17.49
C ARG A 288 -2.87 -1.74 -17.44
N LYS A 289 -1.66 -1.50 -16.90
CA LYS A 289 -0.64 -2.55 -16.79
C LYS A 289 -0.99 -3.57 -15.71
N LEU A 290 -1.55 -3.14 -14.58
CA LEU A 290 -2.03 -4.03 -13.53
C LEU A 290 -3.21 -4.88 -14.00
N LEU A 291 -4.15 -4.30 -14.76
CA LEU A 291 -5.25 -5.05 -15.39
C LEU A 291 -4.72 -6.14 -16.32
N GLN A 292 -3.69 -5.85 -17.12
CA GLN A 292 -3.06 -6.84 -18.00
C GLN A 292 -2.47 -8.01 -17.19
N VAL A 293 -1.78 -7.75 -16.08
CA VAL A 293 -1.22 -8.78 -15.19
C VAL A 293 -2.32 -9.70 -14.63
N VAL A 294 -3.49 -9.12 -14.27
CA VAL A 294 -4.65 -9.90 -13.79
C VAL A 294 -5.28 -10.70 -14.93
N GLN A 295 -5.53 -10.08 -16.09
CA GLN A 295 -6.18 -10.74 -17.24
C GLN A 295 -5.33 -11.88 -17.83
N GLU A 296 -4.00 -11.75 -17.81
CA GLU A 296 -3.09 -12.81 -18.24
C GLU A 296 -2.92 -13.93 -17.18
N GLY A 297 -3.62 -13.86 -16.03
CA GLY A 297 -3.54 -14.88 -14.98
C GLY A 297 -2.17 -14.97 -14.27
N ARG A 298 -1.37 -13.88 -14.31
CA ARG A 298 -0.07 -13.82 -13.64
C ARG A 298 -0.20 -13.71 -12.11
N VAL A 299 -1.35 -13.22 -11.67
CA VAL A 299 -1.78 -13.11 -10.28
C VAL A 299 -3.21 -13.62 -10.16
N SER A 300 -3.67 -13.98 -8.95
CA SER A 300 -5.00 -14.55 -8.73
C SER A 300 -6.15 -13.54 -8.85
N GLY A 301 -5.87 -12.25 -8.77
CA GLY A 301 -6.87 -11.18 -8.85
C GLY A 301 -6.32 -9.86 -8.34
N TRP A 302 -7.20 -8.88 -8.18
CA TRP A 302 -6.84 -7.55 -7.71
C TRP A 302 -6.43 -7.52 -6.22
N ASP A 303 -6.85 -8.50 -5.43
CA ASP A 303 -6.50 -8.70 -4.03
C ASP A 303 -5.35 -9.68 -3.82
N ASP A 304 -4.69 -10.13 -4.88
CA ASP A 304 -3.50 -10.99 -4.77
C ASP A 304 -2.44 -10.29 -3.90
N PRO A 305 -1.87 -10.98 -2.88
CA PRO A 305 -0.88 -10.40 -1.96
C PRO A 305 0.39 -9.84 -2.61
N ARG A 306 0.62 -10.11 -3.90
CA ARG A 306 1.72 -9.54 -4.69
C ARG A 306 1.37 -8.21 -5.36
N MET A 307 0.07 -7.88 -5.43
CA MET A 307 -0.41 -6.66 -6.06
C MET A 307 -0.21 -5.44 -5.16
N PRO A 308 0.11 -4.26 -5.73
CA PRO A 308 0.27 -3.02 -4.97
C PRO A 308 -1.07 -2.37 -4.61
N THR A 309 -2.20 -3.02 -4.87
CA THR A 309 -3.53 -2.58 -4.48
C THR A 309 -3.70 -2.60 -2.97
N LEU A 310 -4.53 -1.73 -2.41
CA LEU A 310 -4.79 -1.72 -0.96
C LEU A 310 -5.41 -3.04 -0.50
N GLY A 311 -6.27 -3.66 -1.31
CA GLY A 311 -6.78 -5.01 -1.08
C GLY A 311 -5.66 -6.06 -1.01
N GLY A 312 -4.72 -6.04 -1.95
CA GLY A 312 -3.60 -6.99 -2.02
C GLY A 312 -2.64 -6.86 -0.83
N ILE A 313 -2.20 -5.64 -0.50
CA ILE A 313 -1.30 -5.42 0.64
C ILE A 313 -1.96 -5.71 1.98
N ARG A 314 -3.28 -5.42 2.13
CA ARG A 314 -4.08 -5.81 3.30
C ARG A 314 -4.15 -7.32 3.45
N ARG A 315 -4.45 -8.06 2.37
CA ARG A 315 -4.48 -9.53 2.34
C ARG A 315 -3.10 -10.14 2.64
N ARG A 316 -2.04 -9.49 2.19
CA ARG A 316 -0.65 -9.87 2.53
C ARG A 316 -0.35 -9.69 4.02
N GLY A 317 -1.10 -8.86 4.74
CA GLY A 317 -0.98 -8.66 6.18
C GLY A 317 -0.34 -7.34 6.59
N TYR A 318 -0.18 -6.37 5.68
CA TYR A 318 0.24 -5.02 6.03
C TYR A 318 -0.80 -4.38 6.96
N THR A 319 -0.34 -3.54 7.87
CA THR A 319 -1.21 -2.82 8.80
C THR A 319 -1.46 -1.41 8.28
N PRO A 320 -2.64 -0.84 8.55
CA PRO A 320 -2.92 0.54 8.16
C PRO A 320 -1.97 1.53 8.82
N GLU A 321 -1.54 1.26 10.05
CA GLU A 321 -0.57 2.09 10.76
C GLU A 321 0.79 2.10 10.08
N ALA A 322 1.27 0.94 9.65
CA ALA A 322 2.53 0.86 8.90
C ALA A 322 2.47 1.65 7.59
N VAL A 323 1.34 1.58 6.87
CA VAL A 323 1.13 2.33 5.63
C VAL A 323 1.09 3.83 5.90
N ARG A 324 0.34 4.29 6.94
CA ARG A 324 0.30 5.71 7.32
C ARG A 324 1.67 6.24 7.75
N ASN A 325 2.40 5.48 8.57
CA ASN A 325 3.74 5.84 9.02
C ASN A 325 4.72 5.95 7.85
N PHE A 326 4.66 5.02 6.90
CA PHE A 326 5.42 5.10 5.66
C PHE A 326 5.07 6.35 4.86
N CYS A 327 3.78 6.63 4.63
CA CYS A 327 3.33 7.83 3.91
C CYS A 327 3.80 9.12 4.59
N GLY A 328 3.77 9.17 5.92
CA GLY A 328 4.30 10.29 6.70
C GLY A 328 5.82 10.47 6.54
N ALA A 329 6.57 9.35 6.55
CA ALA A 329 8.03 9.36 6.49
C ALA A 329 8.59 9.77 5.12
N ILE A 330 7.91 9.44 4.01
CA ILE A 330 8.36 9.83 2.66
C ILE A 330 8.17 11.32 2.38
N GLY A 331 7.32 12.01 3.17
CA GLY A 331 7.04 13.43 3.01
C GLY A 331 6.25 13.78 1.76
N VAL A 332 6.15 15.10 1.50
CA VAL A 332 5.42 15.68 0.37
C VAL A 332 6.33 16.63 -0.39
N SER A 333 6.57 16.36 -1.66
CA SER A 333 7.50 17.07 -2.53
C SER A 333 6.80 17.60 -3.78
N LYS A 334 7.47 18.51 -4.48
CA LYS A 334 7.10 18.95 -5.85
C LYS A 334 7.95 18.29 -6.93
N THR A 335 8.86 17.40 -6.56
CA THR A 335 9.74 16.70 -7.49
C THR A 335 9.47 15.20 -7.46
N THR A 336 9.25 14.62 -8.63
CA THR A 336 9.03 13.18 -8.76
C THR A 336 10.28 12.40 -8.39
N GLY A 337 10.17 11.51 -7.41
CA GLY A 337 11.19 10.59 -6.98
C GLY A 337 10.73 9.13 -7.07
N VAL A 338 11.66 8.21 -6.83
CA VAL A 338 11.38 6.77 -6.66
C VAL A 338 11.78 6.39 -5.24
N ILE A 339 10.86 5.79 -4.51
CA ILE A 339 11.07 5.32 -3.14
C ILE A 339 11.36 3.81 -3.18
N GLU A 340 12.30 3.38 -2.36
CA GLU A 340 12.62 1.97 -2.22
C GLU A 340 11.47 1.18 -1.56
N LEU A 341 11.04 0.08 -2.19
CA LEU A 341 10.03 -0.82 -1.60
C LEU A 341 10.47 -1.33 -0.21
N ALA A 342 11.78 -1.52 -0.03
CA ALA A 342 12.37 -1.91 1.25
C ALA A 342 12.03 -0.94 2.40
N MET A 343 11.81 0.34 2.11
CA MET A 343 11.38 1.33 3.12
C MET A 343 9.94 1.06 3.59
N LEU A 344 9.02 0.76 2.68
CA LEU A 344 7.65 0.36 3.05
C LEU A 344 7.67 -0.91 3.91
N GLU A 345 8.44 -1.93 3.49
CA GLU A 345 8.59 -3.17 4.26
C GLU A 345 9.24 -2.94 5.64
N HIS A 346 10.12 -1.96 5.79
CA HIS A 346 10.70 -1.57 7.07
C HIS A 346 9.61 -1.10 8.04
N PHE A 347 8.72 -0.20 7.63
CA PHE A 347 7.61 0.28 8.47
C PHE A 347 6.64 -0.85 8.85
N VAL A 348 6.42 -1.80 7.95
CA VAL A 348 5.63 -3.01 8.26
C VAL A 348 6.30 -3.86 9.34
N ARG A 349 7.64 -4.06 9.26
CA ARG A 349 8.39 -4.80 10.29
C ARG A 349 8.36 -4.10 11.63
N GLU A 350 8.57 -2.79 11.66
CA GLU A 350 8.55 -2.00 12.90
C GLU A 350 7.21 -2.10 13.62
N ASP A 351 6.11 -1.98 12.87
CA ASP A 351 4.77 -2.08 13.43
C ASP A 351 4.49 -3.50 13.94
N LEU A 352 4.75 -4.51 13.12
CA LEU A 352 4.52 -5.91 13.49
C LEU A 352 5.46 -6.39 14.61
N ASN A 353 6.66 -5.84 14.74
CA ASN A 353 7.55 -6.16 15.84
C ASN A 353 6.96 -5.78 17.20
N LYS A 354 6.22 -4.68 17.26
CA LYS A 354 5.59 -4.19 18.49
C LYS A 354 4.36 -5.00 18.88
N ARG A 355 3.57 -5.46 17.91
CA ARG A 355 2.22 -5.99 18.17
C ARG A 355 2.00 -7.47 17.82
N ALA A 356 2.80 -8.08 16.95
CA ALA A 356 2.57 -9.46 16.50
C ALA A 356 3.05 -10.46 17.57
N PRO A 357 2.19 -11.40 18.02
CA PRO A 357 2.62 -12.51 18.87
C PRO A 357 3.68 -13.37 18.16
N ARG A 358 4.71 -13.81 18.92
CA ARG A 358 5.73 -14.76 18.45
C ARG A 358 5.17 -16.16 18.59
N VAL A 359 5.32 -16.97 17.55
CA VAL A 359 4.91 -18.38 17.53
C VAL A 359 5.97 -19.21 16.83
N MET A 360 6.03 -20.49 17.12
CA MET A 360 6.91 -21.40 16.39
C MET A 360 6.13 -22.09 15.26
N ALA A 361 6.74 -22.12 14.10
CA ALA A 361 6.23 -22.77 12.90
C ALA A 361 7.42 -23.38 12.14
N VAL A 362 7.25 -24.55 11.59
CA VAL A 362 8.25 -25.26 10.79
C VAL A 362 7.71 -25.38 9.38
N LEU A 363 8.32 -24.69 8.45
CA LEU A 363 7.85 -24.61 7.06
C LEU A 363 8.24 -25.86 6.26
N ARG A 364 9.48 -26.34 6.44
CA ARG A 364 9.99 -27.55 5.77
C ARG A 364 10.39 -28.55 6.85
N PRO A 365 9.45 -29.39 7.31
CA PRO A 365 9.64 -30.22 8.49
C PRO A 365 10.65 -31.36 8.27
N LEU A 366 11.61 -31.47 9.18
CA LEU A 366 12.47 -32.63 9.37
C LEU A 366 12.16 -33.22 10.75
N LYS A 367 11.84 -34.50 10.78
CA LYS A 367 11.49 -35.22 12.00
C LYS A 367 12.71 -35.41 12.90
N VAL A 368 12.53 -35.17 14.21
CA VAL A 368 13.53 -35.39 15.25
C VAL A 368 12.92 -36.30 16.31
N VAL A 369 13.62 -37.38 16.65
CA VAL A 369 13.25 -38.32 17.73
C VAL A 369 14.25 -38.16 18.87
N ILE A 370 13.75 -37.84 20.07
CA ILE A 370 14.58 -37.71 21.28
C ILE A 370 14.56 -39.04 22.00
N GLU A 371 15.62 -39.83 21.83
CA GLU A 371 15.69 -41.25 22.23
C GLU A 371 15.53 -41.48 23.74
N ASN A 372 16.09 -40.60 24.55
CA ASN A 372 16.05 -40.68 26.01
C ASN A 372 14.91 -39.87 26.67
N TYR A 373 13.93 -39.37 25.87
CA TYR A 373 12.71 -38.74 26.38
C TYR A 373 11.59 -39.79 26.52
N PRO A 374 10.82 -39.82 27.62
CA PRO A 374 9.77 -40.81 27.83
C PRO A 374 8.69 -40.82 26.74
N ASP A 375 8.26 -42.01 26.30
CA ASP A 375 7.35 -42.19 25.14
C ASP A 375 6.00 -41.50 25.29
N ASN A 376 5.42 -41.49 26.50
CA ASN A 376 4.06 -40.98 26.72
C ASN A 376 4.04 -39.67 27.52
N GLN A 377 5.17 -39.01 27.65
CA GLN A 377 5.27 -37.75 28.37
C GLN A 377 5.06 -36.57 27.44
N VAL A 378 4.15 -35.69 27.82
CA VAL A 378 4.00 -34.34 27.21
C VAL A 378 4.20 -33.32 28.31
N GLU A 379 5.11 -32.40 28.10
CA GLU A 379 5.45 -31.33 29.02
C GLU A 379 5.10 -29.98 28.42
N GLU A 380 4.59 -29.05 29.20
CA GLU A 380 4.24 -27.72 28.73
C GLU A 380 5.38 -26.73 29.00
N MET A 381 5.97 -26.18 27.93
CA MET A 381 6.99 -25.16 27.99
C MET A 381 6.38 -23.76 28.01
N ASP A 382 6.93 -22.87 28.84
CA ASP A 382 6.55 -21.45 28.84
C ASP A 382 7.24 -20.72 27.70
N ALA A 383 6.47 -20.17 26.78
CA ALA A 383 6.95 -19.37 25.65
C ALA A 383 6.44 -17.93 25.72
N VAL A 384 7.34 -16.97 25.55
CA VAL A 384 7.01 -15.54 25.57
C VAL A 384 6.22 -15.17 24.31
N ASN A 385 5.08 -14.50 24.48
CA ASN A 385 4.24 -14.07 23.36
C ASN A 385 4.84 -12.88 22.59
N ASN A 386 5.37 -11.89 23.31
CA ASN A 386 6.07 -10.78 22.68
C ASN A 386 7.15 -10.22 23.63
N PRO A 387 8.45 -10.33 23.29
CA PRO A 387 9.52 -9.80 24.13
C PRO A 387 9.56 -8.27 24.18
N GLU A 388 8.93 -7.56 23.23
CA GLU A 388 8.83 -6.09 23.22
C GLU A 388 7.66 -5.58 24.06
N ASP A 389 6.73 -6.48 24.44
CA ASP A 389 5.55 -6.15 25.23
C ASP A 389 5.34 -7.18 26.34
N ALA A 390 5.79 -6.86 27.54
CA ALA A 390 5.64 -7.74 28.71
C ALA A 390 4.16 -8.02 29.08
N SER A 391 3.23 -7.13 28.70
CA SER A 391 1.80 -7.32 28.96
C SER A 391 1.17 -8.42 28.09
N ALA A 392 1.81 -8.78 26.98
CA ALA A 392 1.39 -9.89 26.13
C ALA A 392 1.51 -11.26 26.82
N GLY A 393 2.29 -11.37 27.89
CA GLY A 393 2.42 -12.57 28.72
C GLY A 393 3.12 -13.73 28.01
N THR A 394 2.81 -14.95 28.48
CA THR A 394 3.35 -16.21 27.98
C THR A 394 2.23 -17.15 27.54
N ARG A 395 2.59 -18.18 26.78
CA ARG A 395 1.72 -19.30 26.38
C ARG A 395 2.40 -20.62 26.68
N LYS A 396 1.63 -21.68 26.75
CA LYS A 396 2.12 -23.05 26.89
C LYS A 396 2.31 -23.70 25.53
N VAL A 397 3.49 -24.30 25.31
CA VAL A 397 3.83 -25.04 24.09
C VAL A 397 4.14 -26.49 24.48
N PRO A 398 3.43 -27.48 23.93
CA PRO A 398 3.65 -28.89 24.27
C PRO A 398 4.99 -29.37 23.72
N PHE A 399 5.78 -30.05 24.58
CA PHE A 399 7.03 -30.71 24.25
C PHE A 399 6.87 -32.21 24.46
N ALA A 400 7.29 -33.00 23.49
CA ALA A 400 7.24 -34.45 23.54
C ALA A 400 8.46 -35.10 22.84
N ARG A 401 8.52 -36.42 22.85
CA ARG A 401 9.62 -37.21 22.29
C ARG A 401 9.88 -36.93 20.80
N VAL A 402 8.82 -36.69 20.00
CA VAL A 402 8.93 -36.50 18.55
C VAL A 402 8.60 -35.06 18.19
N LEU A 403 9.52 -34.39 17.52
CA LEU A 403 9.44 -33.00 17.11
C LEU A 403 9.65 -32.87 15.60
N TYR A 404 9.27 -31.70 15.07
CA TYR A 404 9.72 -31.21 13.76
C TYR A 404 10.62 -30.00 13.95
N ILE A 405 11.68 -29.90 13.14
CA ILE A 405 12.57 -28.76 12.98
C ILE A 405 12.65 -28.38 11.50
N GLU A 406 13.19 -27.22 11.17
CA GLU A 406 13.48 -26.87 9.76
C GLU A 406 14.55 -27.80 9.17
N GLN A 407 14.34 -28.25 7.94
CA GLN A 407 15.36 -29.04 7.20
C GLN A 407 16.71 -28.29 7.15
N ASP A 408 16.69 -26.97 7.01
CA ASP A 408 17.90 -26.16 6.98
C ASP A 408 18.61 -26.06 8.35
N ASP A 409 17.95 -26.41 9.44
CA ASP A 409 18.56 -26.47 10.76
C ASP A 409 19.41 -27.73 11.00
N PHE A 410 19.41 -28.66 10.04
CA PHE A 410 20.24 -29.86 10.09
C PHE A 410 21.18 -29.97 8.87
N ARG A 411 22.41 -30.38 9.08
CA ARG A 411 23.37 -30.79 8.05
C ARG A 411 24.17 -32.01 8.53
N GLU A 412 24.17 -33.10 7.77
CA GLU A 412 24.94 -34.29 8.08
C GLU A 412 26.46 -33.99 7.97
N VAL A 413 26.85 -33.29 6.90
CA VAL A 413 28.20 -32.82 6.69
C VAL A 413 28.18 -31.27 6.72
N PRO A 414 28.41 -30.66 7.90
CA PRO A 414 28.30 -29.22 8.05
C PRO A 414 29.48 -28.49 7.40
N PRO A 415 29.24 -27.44 6.61
CA PRO A 415 30.30 -26.59 6.09
C PRO A 415 30.93 -25.74 7.22
N LYS A 416 32.12 -25.20 6.95
CA LYS A 416 32.79 -24.28 7.89
C LYS A 416 31.85 -23.09 8.23
N GLY A 417 31.69 -22.82 9.53
CA GLY A 417 30.83 -21.74 10.01
C GLY A 417 29.34 -22.13 10.21
N TYR A 418 28.95 -23.37 9.94
CA TYR A 418 27.64 -23.85 10.28
C TYR A 418 27.58 -24.24 11.77
N PHE A 419 26.66 -23.66 12.52
CA PHE A 419 26.56 -23.84 13.97
C PHE A 419 25.25 -24.50 14.43
N ARG A 420 24.38 -24.92 13.49
CA ARG A 420 23.12 -25.58 13.78
C ARG A 420 23.35 -27.09 14.00
N LEU A 421 22.28 -27.88 14.07
CA LEU A 421 22.34 -29.30 14.39
C LEU A 421 23.12 -30.11 13.33
N SER A 422 24.01 -30.98 13.80
CA SER A 422 24.77 -31.95 12.98
C SER A 422 25.23 -33.08 13.86
N PRO A 423 25.70 -34.24 13.30
CA PRO A 423 26.15 -35.36 14.09
C PRO A 423 27.15 -34.98 15.18
N GLY A 424 26.89 -35.38 16.43
CA GLY A 424 27.69 -35.09 17.61
C GLY A 424 27.63 -33.63 18.10
N ARG A 425 26.87 -32.75 17.45
CA ARG A 425 26.75 -31.34 17.85
C ARG A 425 25.51 -31.08 18.69
N GLU A 426 25.67 -30.25 19.71
CA GLU A 426 24.61 -29.81 20.60
C GLU A 426 24.03 -28.46 20.15
N VAL A 427 22.69 -28.32 20.20
CA VAL A 427 21.96 -27.08 19.98
C VAL A 427 20.89 -26.89 21.05
N ARG A 428 20.43 -25.64 21.22
CA ARG A 428 19.30 -25.30 22.07
C ARG A 428 17.99 -25.39 21.27
N LEU A 429 17.01 -26.09 21.77
CA LEU A 429 15.62 -25.94 21.37
C LEU A 429 15.02 -24.71 22.06
N ARG A 430 14.41 -23.83 21.28
CA ARG A 430 13.78 -22.58 21.80
C ARG A 430 12.78 -22.90 22.91
N TYR A 431 12.91 -22.30 24.08
CA TYR A 431 12.12 -22.57 25.29
C TYR A 431 12.27 -23.98 25.91
N GLY A 432 12.92 -24.89 25.23
CA GLY A 432 13.04 -26.29 25.63
C GLY A 432 14.42 -26.64 26.19
N TYR A 433 14.99 -27.73 25.71
CA TYR A 433 16.22 -28.34 26.17
C TYR A 433 17.38 -28.20 25.19
N PHE A 434 18.59 -28.54 25.61
CA PHE A 434 19.68 -28.83 24.69
C PHE A 434 19.51 -30.26 24.14
N ILE A 435 19.74 -30.40 22.84
CA ILE A 435 19.72 -31.70 22.16
C ILE A 435 21.02 -31.92 21.40
N THR A 436 21.48 -33.18 21.38
CA THR A 436 22.68 -33.61 20.63
C THR A 436 22.29 -34.70 19.62
N CYS A 437 22.63 -34.47 18.34
CA CYS A 437 22.39 -35.50 17.30
C CYS A 437 23.31 -36.70 17.48
N ARG A 438 22.70 -37.93 17.43
CA ARG A 438 23.38 -39.22 17.56
C ARG A 438 23.48 -39.96 16.25
N SER A 439 22.36 -40.03 15.51
CA SER A 439 22.27 -40.73 14.24
C SER A 439 21.21 -40.14 13.34
N VAL A 440 21.15 -40.58 12.11
CA VAL A 440 20.15 -40.17 11.12
C VAL A 440 19.55 -41.37 10.40
N VAL A 441 18.30 -41.26 9.97
CA VAL A 441 17.64 -42.20 9.07
C VAL A 441 17.52 -41.56 7.69
N LYS A 442 17.83 -42.30 6.65
CA LYS A 442 17.76 -41.85 5.26
C LYS A 442 16.73 -42.65 4.47
N ASN A 443 16.13 -41.99 3.50
CA ASN A 443 15.28 -42.64 2.50
C ASN A 443 16.12 -43.36 1.42
N GLU A 444 15.45 -44.01 0.48
CA GLU A 444 16.08 -44.73 -0.63
C GLU A 444 16.94 -43.84 -1.54
N LYS A 445 16.69 -42.53 -1.54
CA LYS A 445 17.45 -41.52 -2.29
C LYS A 445 18.68 -41.02 -1.54
N GLY A 446 18.89 -41.48 -0.30
CA GLY A 446 19.99 -41.01 0.55
C GLY A 446 19.73 -39.67 1.27
N GLU A 447 18.53 -39.14 1.20
CA GLU A 447 18.12 -37.91 1.89
C GLU A 447 17.78 -38.23 3.35
N VAL A 448 18.20 -37.36 4.27
CA VAL A 448 17.88 -37.48 5.69
C VAL A 448 16.40 -37.16 5.92
N VAL A 449 15.65 -38.08 6.45
CA VAL A 449 14.21 -37.97 6.74
C VAL A 449 13.90 -37.94 8.23
N GLU A 450 14.83 -38.45 9.07
CA GLU A 450 14.68 -38.43 10.52
C GLU A 450 16.05 -38.27 11.19
N VAL A 451 16.10 -37.52 12.30
CA VAL A 451 17.30 -37.30 13.10
C VAL A 451 17.05 -37.83 14.50
N HIS A 452 17.92 -38.65 15.00
CA HIS A 452 17.89 -39.18 16.36
C HIS A 452 18.79 -38.37 17.27
N CYS A 453 18.23 -37.86 18.37
CA CYS A 453 18.92 -37.02 19.34
C CYS A 453 18.74 -37.53 20.77
N THR A 454 19.68 -37.13 21.63
CA THR A 454 19.47 -37.18 23.07
C THR A 454 19.30 -35.75 23.62
N TYR A 455 18.45 -35.57 24.66
CA TYR A 455 18.33 -34.30 25.34
C TYR A 455 19.06 -34.33 26.69
N ASP A 456 19.44 -33.16 27.20
CA ASP A 456 19.98 -33.00 28.53
C ASP A 456 18.88 -32.44 29.47
N PRO A 457 18.34 -33.28 30.41
CA PRO A 457 17.27 -32.87 31.31
C PRO A 457 17.61 -31.67 32.20
N ALA A 458 18.90 -31.46 32.49
CA ALA A 458 19.34 -30.36 33.35
C ALA A 458 19.24 -28.98 32.67
N THR A 459 18.94 -28.95 31.35
CA THR A 459 18.90 -27.69 30.56
C THR A 459 17.50 -27.18 30.30
N HIS A 460 16.52 -27.55 31.14
CA HIS A 460 15.15 -27.07 31.04
C HIS A 460 15.09 -25.53 30.96
N GLY A 461 14.26 -25.01 30.05
CA GLY A 461 14.19 -23.56 29.78
C GLY A 461 15.39 -23.00 29.01
N GLY A 462 16.33 -23.87 28.60
CA GLY A 462 17.40 -23.54 27.67
C GLY A 462 18.68 -22.94 28.28
N ASN A 463 18.96 -23.16 29.56
CA ASN A 463 20.22 -22.82 30.21
C ASN A 463 20.90 -24.08 30.78
N ALA A 464 22.20 -24.20 30.62
CA ALA A 464 22.96 -25.29 31.18
C ALA A 464 23.51 -24.92 32.58
N PRO A 465 23.25 -25.75 33.63
CA PRO A 465 23.74 -25.50 34.99
C PRO A 465 25.28 -25.42 35.11
N ASP A 466 25.99 -26.13 34.24
CA ASP A 466 27.46 -26.12 34.15
C ASP A 466 28.01 -24.88 33.40
N GLY A 467 27.14 -23.95 32.97
CA GLY A 467 27.52 -22.71 32.31
C GLY A 467 28.00 -22.86 30.86
N ARG A 468 27.94 -24.08 30.28
CA ARG A 468 28.28 -24.27 28.85
C ARG A 468 27.30 -23.50 27.96
N LYS A 469 27.83 -22.97 26.86
CA LYS A 469 27.08 -22.18 25.89
C LYS A 469 27.02 -22.88 24.54
N VAL A 470 25.81 -23.09 24.02
CA VAL A 470 25.61 -23.51 22.64
C VAL A 470 25.51 -22.30 21.72
N LYS A 471 26.04 -22.43 20.50
CA LYS A 471 26.13 -21.32 19.54
C LYS A 471 24.81 -21.07 18.78
N SER A 472 23.86 -22.00 18.83
CA SER A 472 22.63 -21.92 18.03
C SER A 472 21.41 -22.31 18.85
N THR A 473 20.34 -21.56 18.65
CA THR A 473 18.98 -21.88 19.09
C THR A 473 18.13 -22.11 17.85
N ILE A 474 17.43 -23.24 17.80
CA ILE A 474 16.49 -23.58 16.73
C ILE A 474 15.06 -23.67 17.27
N HIS A 475 14.08 -23.37 16.42
CA HIS A 475 12.66 -23.52 16.76
C HIS A 475 12.19 -24.92 16.34
N TRP A 476 11.05 -25.32 16.88
CA TRP A 476 10.52 -26.67 16.75
C TRP A 476 9.02 -26.69 16.98
N VAL A 477 8.36 -27.77 16.56
CA VAL A 477 6.95 -28.04 16.85
C VAL A 477 6.79 -29.51 17.20
N THR A 478 5.99 -29.82 18.22
CA THR A 478 5.72 -31.20 18.64
C THR A 478 4.88 -31.94 17.62
N ALA A 479 5.35 -33.10 17.13
CA ALA A 479 4.69 -33.84 16.06
C ALA A 479 3.25 -34.27 16.38
N ALA A 480 2.99 -34.69 17.62
CA ALA A 480 1.67 -35.16 18.05
C ALA A 480 0.60 -34.06 18.15
N HIS A 481 1.00 -32.80 18.24
CA HIS A 481 0.10 -31.67 18.44
C HIS A 481 0.25 -30.61 17.34
N ALA A 482 1.06 -30.87 16.32
CA ALA A 482 1.26 -29.94 15.20
C ALA A 482 -0.02 -29.76 14.39
N VAL A 483 -0.25 -28.53 13.96
CA VAL A 483 -1.31 -28.17 13.01
C VAL A 483 -0.73 -28.12 11.62
N ASP A 484 -1.35 -28.86 10.68
CA ASP A 484 -1.00 -28.81 9.27
C ASP A 484 -1.49 -27.50 8.64
N ALA A 485 -0.62 -26.83 7.90
CA ALA A 485 -0.93 -25.57 7.28
C ALA A 485 -0.32 -25.42 5.89
N GLU A 486 -0.97 -24.60 5.06
CA GLU A 486 -0.38 -24.04 3.86
C GLU A 486 0.29 -22.71 4.18
N VAL A 487 1.50 -22.51 3.70
CA VAL A 487 2.21 -21.24 3.84
C VAL A 487 2.61 -20.72 2.47
N ARG A 488 2.25 -19.50 2.18
CA ARG A 488 2.54 -18.81 0.91
C ARG A 488 3.65 -17.80 1.11
N ILE A 489 4.74 -17.96 0.38
CA ILE A 489 5.89 -17.07 0.39
C ILE A 489 5.82 -16.20 -0.86
N TYR A 490 5.73 -14.91 -0.67
CA TYR A 490 5.64 -13.95 -1.77
C TYR A 490 6.96 -13.20 -1.95
N GLU A 491 7.40 -13.11 -3.19
CA GLU A 491 8.47 -12.24 -3.66
C GLU A 491 7.90 -11.13 -4.56
N ASN A 492 8.73 -10.20 -5.02
CA ASN A 492 8.30 -9.14 -5.93
C ASN A 492 7.75 -9.73 -7.23
N VAL A 493 6.65 -9.16 -7.74
CA VAL A 493 6.08 -9.53 -9.04
C VAL A 493 7.06 -9.27 -10.18
N PHE A 494 7.95 -8.28 -10.02
CA PHE A 494 8.92 -7.87 -11.02
C PHE A 494 10.36 -8.06 -10.53
N ASN A 495 11.24 -8.47 -11.45
CA ASN A 495 12.66 -8.70 -11.18
C ASN A 495 13.52 -7.43 -11.24
N LYS A 496 13.00 -6.33 -11.81
CA LYS A 496 13.74 -5.07 -11.98
C LYS A 496 13.23 -3.97 -11.06
N GLU A 497 14.12 -3.11 -10.59
CA GLU A 497 13.79 -1.92 -9.81
C GLU A 497 12.80 -1.02 -10.56
N ASN A 498 13.03 -0.80 -11.86
CA ASN A 498 12.06 -0.19 -12.75
C ASN A 498 11.47 -1.25 -13.69
N PRO A 499 10.25 -1.75 -13.41
CA PRO A 499 9.63 -2.76 -14.26
C PRO A 499 9.33 -2.28 -15.69
N GLY A 500 9.27 -0.96 -15.90
CA GLY A 500 9.08 -0.37 -17.23
C GLY A 500 10.34 -0.28 -18.08
N ASP A 501 11.52 -0.55 -17.50
CA ASP A 501 12.79 -0.59 -18.23
C ASP A 501 12.91 -1.91 -19.01
N VAL A 502 12.52 -1.86 -20.27
CA VAL A 502 12.48 -2.99 -21.20
C VAL A 502 13.31 -2.70 -22.43
N LYS A 503 13.76 -3.76 -23.10
CA LYS A 503 14.44 -3.65 -24.41
C LYS A 503 13.45 -3.25 -25.50
N GLU A 504 13.96 -2.68 -26.57
CA GLU A 504 13.16 -2.35 -27.75
C GLU A 504 12.38 -3.58 -28.25
N GLY A 505 11.09 -3.39 -28.52
CA GLY A 505 10.20 -4.47 -28.96
C GLY A 505 9.65 -5.37 -27.83
N GLN A 506 10.01 -5.12 -26.57
CA GLN A 506 9.45 -5.82 -25.42
C GLN A 506 8.50 -4.90 -24.63
N ASP A 507 7.57 -5.51 -23.90
CA ASP A 507 6.76 -4.80 -22.91
C ASP A 507 7.20 -5.15 -21.48
N PHE A 508 6.58 -4.53 -20.47
CA PHE A 508 6.91 -4.70 -19.07
C PHE A 508 6.77 -6.16 -18.56
N THR A 509 6.02 -7.02 -19.26
CA THR A 509 5.81 -8.42 -18.86
C THR A 509 7.09 -9.24 -18.98
N ALA A 510 8.06 -8.80 -19.76
CA ALA A 510 9.40 -9.40 -19.83
C ALA A 510 10.16 -9.34 -18.49
N ASN A 511 9.77 -8.43 -17.60
CA ASN A 511 10.37 -8.26 -16.28
C ASN A 511 9.57 -8.95 -15.15
N LEU A 512 8.54 -9.74 -15.49
CA LEU A 512 7.80 -10.52 -14.49
C LEU A 512 8.70 -11.57 -13.83
N ASN A 513 8.50 -11.78 -12.54
CA ASN A 513 9.20 -12.79 -11.75
C ASN A 513 8.38 -14.10 -11.72
N PRO A 514 8.81 -15.16 -12.42
CA PRO A 514 8.09 -16.43 -12.42
C PRO A 514 8.10 -17.14 -11.05
N GLN A 515 9.02 -16.74 -10.16
CA GLN A 515 9.17 -17.28 -8.81
C GLN A 515 8.58 -16.33 -7.74
N SER A 516 7.62 -15.49 -8.12
CA SER A 516 7.01 -14.51 -7.21
C SER A 516 6.11 -15.14 -6.14
N LEU A 517 5.79 -16.42 -6.24
CA LEU A 517 4.99 -17.19 -5.28
C LEU A 517 5.57 -18.59 -5.11
N GLU A 518 5.86 -18.96 -3.86
CA GLU A 518 6.12 -20.33 -3.45
C GLU A 518 5.00 -20.78 -2.49
N VAL A 519 4.40 -21.95 -2.74
CA VAL A 519 3.38 -22.56 -1.88
C VAL A 519 3.98 -23.74 -1.14
N ILE A 520 4.00 -23.69 0.18
CA ILE A 520 4.45 -24.75 1.08
C ILE A 520 3.19 -25.40 1.67
N ALA A 521 2.87 -26.61 1.21
CA ALA A 521 1.60 -27.27 1.52
C ALA A 521 1.56 -28.02 2.86
N GLU A 522 2.73 -28.31 3.45
CA GLU A 522 2.86 -29.23 4.59
C GLU A 522 3.63 -28.64 5.77
N ALA A 523 3.48 -27.34 5.99
CA ALA A 523 4.06 -26.68 7.16
C ALA A 523 3.42 -27.21 8.46
N LYS A 524 4.20 -27.25 9.55
CA LYS A 524 3.77 -27.69 10.88
C LYS A 524 3.81 -26.52 11.85
N LEU A 525 2.68 -26.23 12.48
CA LEU A 525 2.49 -25.06 13.35
C LEU A 525 2.17 -25.46 14.79
N GLU A 526 2.42 -24.56 15.74
CA GLU A 526 1.95 -24.72 17.12
C GLU A 526 0.43 -24.91 17.18
N PRO A 527 -0.10 -25.68 18.18
CA PRO A 527 -1.53 -25.93 18.34
C PRO A 527 -2.39 -24.66 18.44
N LEU A 528 -1.85 -23.58 19.02
CA LEU A 528 -2.52 -22.27 19.13
C LEU A 528 -3.05 -21.75 17.78
N LEU A 529 -2.39 -22.08 16.68
CA LEU A 529 -2.70 -21.56 15.35
C LEU A 529 -3.82 -22.33 14.64
N ALA A 530 -4.34 -23.42 15.22
CA ALA A 530 -5.42 -24.23 14.63
C ALA A 530 -6.68 -23.42 14.30
N ASN A 531 -7.00 -22.44 15.13
CA ASN A 531 -8.20 -21.59 15.02
C ASN A 531 -7.83 -20.11 14.89
N ALA A 532 -6.68 -19.78 14.33
CA ALA A 532 -6.25 -18.40 14.11
C ALA A 532 -7.25 -17.68 13.19
N ALA A 533 -7.74 -16.53 13.63
CA ALA A 533 -8.73 -15.76 12.89
C ALA A 533 -8.11 -15.16 11.60
N VAL A 534 -8.88 -15.12 10.52
CA VAL A 534 -8.49 -14.48 9.25
C VAL A 534 -8.05 -13.05 9.50
N GLY A 535 -6.94 -12.65 8.90
CA GLY A 535 -6.32 -11.33 9.08
C GLY A 535 -5.48 -11.18 10.34
N SER A 536 -5.45 -12.17 11.25
CA SER A 536 -4.52 -12.17 12.39
C SER A 536 -3.08 -12.32 11.92
N ARG A 537 -2.17 -11.63 12.60
CA ARG A 537 -0.76 -11.54 12.23
C ARG A 537 0.12 -12.10 13.33
N TYR A 538 1.14 -12.88 12.93
CA TYR A 538 2.07 -13.53 13.83
C TYR A 538 3.50 -13.38 13.33
N GLN A 539 4.45 -13.36 14.25
CA GLN A 539 5.85 -13.60 13.89
C GLN A 539 6.13 -15.10 14.02
N PHE A 540 6.40 -15.77 12.92
CA PHE A 540 7.01 -17.10 12.97
C PHE A 540 8.49 -16.91 13.33
N GLU A 541 8.86 -17.38 14.52
CA GLU A 541 10.18 -17.15 15.09
C GLU A 541 11.29 -17.57 14.12
N ARG A 542 12.26 -16.68 13.91
CA ARG A 542 13.38 -16.82 12.97
C ARG A 542 13.02 -16.80 11.48
N LEU A 543 11.75 -16.77 11.09
CA LEU A 543 11.31 -16.87 9.69
C LEU A 543 10.79 -15.56 9.11
N GLY A 544 9.86 -14.90 9.78
CA GLY A 544 9.22 -13.69 9.28
C GLY A 544 7.92 -13.37 9.98
N TYR A 545 7.18 -12.42 9.39
CA TYR A 545 5.81 -12.10 9.80
C TYR A 545 4.83 -12.69 8.80
N PHE A 546 3.73 -13.23 9.33
CA PHE A 546 2.74 -13.97 8.56
C PHE A 546 1.34 -13.54 8.96
N CYS A 547 0.43 -13.54 7.97
CA CYS A 547 -0.97 -13.18 8.14
C CYS A 547 -1.86 -14.36 7.73
N VAL A 548 -2.93 -14.61 8.48
CA VAL A 548 -3.91 -15.65 8.15
C VAL A 548 -4.73 -15.23 6.94
N ASP A 549 -4.68 -16.02 5.88
CA ASP A 549 -5.37 -15.75 4.61
C ASP A 549 -6.86 -16.11 4.68
N PRO A 550 -7.75 -15.40 3.96
CA PRO A 550 -9.17 -15.75 3.81
C PRO A 550 -9.44 -17.15 3.24
N ASP A 551 -8.47 -17.74 2.51
CA ASP A 551 -8.61 -19.10 1.97
C ASP A 551 -8.50 -20.21 3.05
N SER A 552 -8.24 -19.82 4.31
CA SER A 552 -8.15 -20.73 5.45
C SER A 552 -9.42 -21.53 5.65
N LYS A 553 -9.28 -22.81 5.97
CA LYS A 553 -10.38 -23.73 6.31
C LYS A 553 -10.22 -24.25 7.72
N ALA A 554 -11.31 -24.69 8.34
CA ALA A 554 -11.26 -25.32 9.65
C ALA A 554 -10.26 -26.48 9.66
N GLY A 555 -9.31 -26.46 10.59
CA GLY A 555 -8.25 -27.47 10.73
C GLY A 555 -7.11 -27.39 9.69
N ARG A 556 -7.18 -26.48 8.72
CA ARG A 556 -6.11 -26.25 7.74
C ARG A 556 -5.97 -24.76 7.42
N PRO A 557 -5.32 -23.99 8.29
CA PRO A 557 -5.09 -22.58 8.07
C PRO A 557 -4.11 -22.34 6.91
N VAL A 558 -4.28 -21.21 6.25
CA VAL A 558 -3.39 -20.69 5.20
C VAL A 558 -2.74 -19.41 5.70
N PHE A 559 -1.43 -19.30 5.58
CA PHE A 559 -0.66 -18.15 6.02
C PHE A 559 0.08 -17.50 4.85
N ASN A 560 -0.05 -16.18 4.74
CA ASN A 560 0.71 -15.35 3.80
C ASN A 560 1.93 -14.75 4.50
N ARG A 561 3.13 -14.93 3.94
CA ARG A 561 4.29 -14.17 4.43
C ARG A 561 4.10 -12.70 4.13
N THR A 562 3.98 -11.90 5.18
CA THR A 562 3.87 -10.44 5.08
C THR A 562 5.22 -9.84 4.70
N VAL A 563 6.24 -10.02 5.56
CA VAL A 563 7.63 -9.59 5.33
C VAL A 563 8.60 -10.55 6.01
N ALA A 564 9.83 -10.64 5.50
CA ALA A 564 10.92 -11.37 6.13
C ALA A 564 11.40 -10.64 7.39
N LEU A 565 12.05 -11.37 8.33
CA LEU A 565 12.67 -10.75 9.52
C LEU A 565 13.83 -9.82 9.18
N LYS A 566 14.61 -10.17 8.14
CA LYS A 566 15.78 -9.41 7.75
C LYS A 566 15.38 -8.07 7.14
N ASP A 567 15.72 -6.99 7.84
CA ASP A 567 15.55 -5.65 7.32
C ASP A 567 16.67 -5.32 6.33
N THR A 568 16.28 -5.03 5.08
CA THR A 568 17.19 -4.62 4.01
C THR A 568 17.31 -3.10 3.91
N TRP A 569 16.36 -2.34 4.48
CA TRP A 569 16.34 -0.87 4.45
C TRP A 569 17.57 -0.26 5.10
N ALA A 570 17.98 -0.73 6.26
CA ALA A 570 19.17 -0.24 6.95
C ALA A 570 20.48 -0.30 6.12
N LYS A 571 20.53 -1.19 5.11
CA LYS A 571 21.65 -1.24 4.16
C LYS A 571 21.51 -0.19 3.05
N VAL A 572 20.30 0.07 2.60
CA VAL A 572 19.99 1.08 1.58
C VAL A 572 20.25 2.46 2.16
N GLU A 573 19.75 2.74 3.36
CA GLU A 573 19.93 4.00 4.09
C GLU A 573 21.42 4.33 4.30
N LYS A 574 22.24 3.36 4.72
CA LYS A 574 23.68 3.54 4.84
C LYS A 574 24.37 3.86 3.52
N LYS A 575 23.88 3.30 2.39
CA LYS A 575 24.43 3.62 1.07
C LYS A 575 24.01 5.01 0.59
N GLN A 576 22.82 5.47 0.94
CA GLN A 576 22.32 6.81 0.60
C GLN A 576 23.03 7.88 1.45
N GLY A 577 23.20 7.67 2.77
CA GLY A 577 23.92 8.56 3.65
C GLY A 577 25.44 8.68 3.37
N ALA A 578 26.03 7.72 2.66
CA ALA A 578 27.42 7.77 2.22
C ALA A 578 27.61 8.52 0.87
N LYS A 579 26.52 8.89 0.18
CA LYS A 579 26.53 9.64 -1.09
C LYS A 579 26.16 11.13 -0.94
N GLY A 580 25.74 11.56 0.24
CA GLY A 580 25.53 12.96 0.63
C GLY A 580 26.66 13.45 1.54
#